data_94f66331578c5bbaf21a4ccfff2b46b9
#
_entry.id   94f66331578c5bbaf21a4ccfff2b46b9
#
_cell.length_a   1.000
_cell.length_b   1.000
_cell.length_c   1.000
_cell.angle_alpha   90.00
_cell.angle_beta   90.00
_cell.angle_gamma   90.00
#
_symmetry.space_group_name_H-M   'P 1'
#
loop_
_entity.id
_entity.type
_entity.pdbx_description
1 polymer ?
#
loop_
_entity_poly.entity_id
_entity_poly.type
_entity_poly.pdbx_seq_one_letter_code
_entity_poly.pdbx_strand_id
1 'polypeptide(L)'
;MAHLDAYLFFDGTCADAMRFYERVFRGRLEMLQTYGESPAATDVSPEKRDRIMHARLDLDGRALMASDAVSEDPFEGIRGFALSMNYESVEEAQRVFTELGDGGTVQMPLQKTFWAAAFGMLVDKFGTPWMINVNESAAPAGT
;
A
#
# COMPACT_ATOMS: atom_id res chain seq x y z
N MET A 1 -1.54 -3.43 -24.24
CA MET A 1 -2.71 -2.89 -23.56
C MET A 1 -2.30 -2.08 -22.34
N ALA A 2 -2.91 -0.94 -22.14
CA ALA A 2 -2.60 -0.10 -20.98
C ALA A 2 -3.23 -0.66 -19.72
N HIS A 3 -2.59 -0.44 -18.58
CA HIS A 3 -3.14 -0.79 -17.28
C HIS A 3 -2.78 0.30 -16.27
N LEU A 4 -3.51 0.34 -15.18
CA LEU A 4 -3.35 1.33 -14.13
C LEU A 4 -2.62 0.70 -12.94
N ASP A 5 -1.53 1.32 -12.51
CA ASP A 5 -0.82 0.92 -11.31
C ASP A 5 -0.83 2.08 -10.32
N ALA A 6 -0.68 1.75 -9.03
CA ALA A 6 -0.61 2.76 -7.99
C ALA A 6 0.82 3.20 -7.76
N TYR A 7 1.01 4.49 -7.50
CA TYR A 7 2.30 5.05 -7.12
C TYR A 7 2.10 5.94 -5.89
N LEU A 8 2.80 5.62 -4.81
CA LEU A 8 2.68 6.32 -3.54
C LEU A 8 3.90 7.19 -3.28
N PHE A 9 3.69 8.31 -2.59
CA PHE A 9 4.78 9.15 -2.12
C PHE A 9 4.76 9.19 -0.60
N PHE A 10 5.94 9.02 0.00
CA PHE A 10 6.13 9.06 1.44
C PHE A 10 7.12 10.16 1.80
N ASP A 11 7.24 10.45 3.07
CA ASP A 11 8.17 11.45 3.59
C ASP A 11 9.24 10.77 4.43
N GLY A 12 10.07 9.95 3.77
CA GLY A 12 11.16 9.24 4.41
C GLY A 12 10.83 7.83 4.89
N THR A 13 9.58 7.40 4.80
CA THR A 13 9.16 6.08 5.29
C THR A 13 8.94 5.05 4.20
N CYS A 14 9.32 5.35 2.95
CA CYS A 14 9.03 4.47 1.82
C CYS A 14 9.57 3.05 2.00
N ALA A 15 10.84 2.91 2.41
CA ALA A 15 11.43 1.59 2.57
C ALA A 15 10.68 0.74 3.59
N ASP A 16 10.40 1.32 4.76
CA ASP A 16 9.68 0.62 5.82
C ASP A 16 8.27 0.27 5.39
N ALA A 17 7.58 1.19 4.72
CA ALA A 17 6.23 0.97 4.22
C ALA A 17 6.19 -0.17 3.20
N MET A 18 7.09 -0.15 2.22
CA MET A 18 7.09 -1.16 1.16
C MET A 18 7.46 -2.54 1.68
N ARG A 19 8.36 -2.63 2.67
CA ARG A 19 8.68 -3.91 3.32
C ARG A 19 7.50 -4.42 4.14
N PHE A 20 6.78 -3.52 4.78
CA PHE A 20 5.56 -3.85 5.50
C PHE A 20 4.50 -4.41 4.54
N TYR A 21 4.30 -3.77 3.40
CA TYR A 21 3.35 -4.23 2.39
C TYR A 21 3.76 -5.58 1.78
N GLU A 22 5.05 -5.76 1.54
CA GLU A 22 5.56 -7.05 1.06
C GLU A 22 5.17 -8.17 2.00
N ARG A 23 5.34 -7.93 3.29
CA ARG A 23 5.04 -8.92 4.33
C ARG A 23 3.54 -9.19 4.47
N VAL A 24 2.75 -8.11 4.55
CA VAL A 24 1.30 -8.22 4.74
C VAL A 24 0.61 -8.87 3.55
N PHE A 25 0.96 -8.42 2.35
CA PHE A 25 0.31 -8.91 1.13
C PHE A 25 0.99 -10.14 0.55
N ARG A 26 2.11 -10.57 1.13
CA ARG A 26 2.89 -11.71 0.63
C ARG A 26 3.29 -11.53 -0.83
N GLY A 27 3.66 -10.31 -1.15
CA GLY A 27 4.17 -9.94 -2.47
C GLY A 27 5.68 -10.08 -2.55
N ARG A 28 6.25 -9.51 -3.60
CA ARG A 28 7.69 -9.56 -3.81
C ARG A 28 8.22 -8.18 -4.14
N LEU A 29 9.10 -7.68 -3.27
CA LEU A 29 9.74 -6.39 -3.48
C LEU A 29 10.85 -6.56 -4.52
N GLU A 30 10.59 -6.06 -5.72
CA GLU A 30 11.47 -6.25 -6.87
C GLU A 30 12.53 -5.17 -7.00
N MET A 31 12.27 -3.99 -6.47
CA MET A 31 13.20 -2.88 -6.53
C MET A 31 13.05 -2.01 -5.29
N LEU A 32 14.19 -1.57 -4.75
CA LEU A 32 14.25 -0.62 -3.66
C LEU A 32 15.57 0.13 -3.81
N GLN A 33 15.54 1.27 -4.47
CA GLN A 33 16.73 2.04 -4.81
C GLN A 33 16.72 3.40 -4.15
N THR A 34 17.83 3.76 -3.49
CA THR A 34 17.97 5.08 -2.89
C THR A 34 18.39 6.10 -3.94
N TYR A 35 18.20 7.38 -3.63
CA TYR A 35 18.71 8.45 -4.48
C TYR A 35 20.23 8.40 -4.55
N GLY A 36 20.90 8.06 -3.44
CA GLY A 36 22.36 7.98 -3.39
C GLY A 36 22.95 6.92 -4.31
N GLU A 37 22.20 5.85 -4.58
CA GLU A 37 22.61 4.77 -5.47
C GLU A 37 22.28 5.06 -6.95
N SER A 38 21.61 6.17 -7.22
CA SER A 38 21.14 6.50 -8.56
C SER A 38 21.99 7.60 -9.20
N PRO A 39 21.87 7.81 -10.53
CA PRO A 39 22.48 8.95 -11.19
C PRO A 39 21.98 10.30 -10.67
N ALA A 40 20.86 10.33 -9.96
CA ALA A 40 20.27 11.55 -9.39
C ALA A 40 20.86 11.93 -8.04
N ALA A 41 21.89 11.22 -7.55
CA ALA A 41 22.46 11.45 -6.23
C ALA A 41 22.92 12.91 -6.01
N THR A 42 23.47 13.55 -7.05
CA THR A 42 23.94 14.91 -6.97
C THR A 42 22.83 15.96 -7.02
N ASP A 43 21.62 15.56 -7.43
CA ASP A 43 20.47 16.45 -7.53
C ASP A 43 19.68 16.55 -6.22
N VAL A 44 20.10 15.79 -5.21
CA VAL A 44 19.41 15.68 -3.93
C VAL A 44 20.35 16.09 -2.82
N SER A 45 19.85 16.82 -1.82
CA SER A 45 20.65 17.22 -0.68
C SER A 45 21.21 15.99 0.04
N PRO A 46 22.45 16.08 0.59
CA PRO A 46 23.11 14.92 1.20
C PRO A 46 22.26 14.20 2.25
N GLU A 47 21.50 14.92 3.05
CA GLU A 47 20.67 14.32 4.11
C GLU A 47 19.48 13.54 3.56
N LYS A 48 19.14 13.70 2.29
CA LYS A 48 18.02 12.99 1.65
C LYS A 48 18.47 11.87 0.71
N ARG A 49 19.79 11.62 0.60
CA ARG A 49 20.31 10.61 -0.31
C ARG A 49 19.94 9.18 0.09
N ASP A 50 19.64 8.95 1.36
CA ASP A 50 19.18 7.64 1.83
C ASP A 50 17.70 7.41 1.55
N ARG A 51 16.98 8.42 1.11
CA ARG A 51 15.58 8.29 0.76
C ARG A 51 15.42 7.47 -0.50
N ILE A 52 14.26 6.85 -0.64
CA ILE A 52 13.98 5.95 -1.75
C ILE A 52 13.55 6.73 -2.98
N MET A 53 14.31 6.56 -4.06
CA MET A 53 14.01 7.14 -5.35
C MET A 53 12.90 6.35 -6.06
N HIS A 54 12.95 5.02 -5.94
CA HIS A 54 11.95 4.16 -6.55
C HIS A 54 11.90 2.80 -5.86
N ALA A 55 10.69 2.34 -5.59
CA ALA A 55 10.42 1.01 -5.08
C ALA A 55 9.30 0.38 -5.91
N ARG A 56 9.39 -0.93 -6.11
CA ARG A 56 8.39 -1.68 -6.87
C ARG A 56 8.08 -2.98 -6.15
N LEU A 57 6.82 -3.16 -5.82
CA LEU A 57 6.32 -4.37 -5.18
C LEU A 57 5.38 -5.08 -6.15
N ASP A 58 5.68 -6.33 -6.44
CA ASP A 58 4.82 -7.17 -7.26
C ASP A 58 3.75 -7.81 -6.36
N LEU A 59 2.50 -7.57 -6.71
CA LEU A 59 1.34 -8.13 -6.04
C LEU A 59 0.54 -8.91 -7.07
N ASP A 60 0.97 -10.14 -7.31
CA ASP A 60 0.27 -11.06 -8.22
C ASP A 60 0.13 -10.48 -9.64
N GLY A 61 1.22 -9.94 -10.15
CA GLY A 61 1.27 -9.35 -11.48
C GLY A 61 0.87 -7.87 -11.54
N ARG A 62 0.41 -7.30 -10.44
CA ARG A 62 0.15 -5.86 -10.34
C ARG A 62 1.28 -5.20 -9.58
N ALA A 63 1.58 -3.97 -9.94
CA ALA A 63 2.66 -3.24 -9.30
C ALA A 63 2.12 -2.19 -8.32
N LEU A 64 2.66 -2.21 -7.11
CA LEU A 64 2.54 -1.10 -6.18
C LEU A 64 3.90 -0.44 -6.14
N MET A 65 3.98 0.80 -6.56
CA MET A 65 5.24 1.53 -6.63
C MET A 65 5.24 2.69 -5.65
N ALA A 66 6.42 3.13 -5.29
CA ALA A 66 6.53 4.23 -4.34
C ALA A 66 7.90 4.88 -4.39
N SER A 67 7.97 6.08 -3.83
CA SER A 67 9.21 6.78 -3.57
C SER A 67 9.03 7.69 -2.37
N ASP A 68 10.13 8.24 -1.89
CA ASP A 68 10.11 9.29 -0.88
C ASP A 68 10.17 10.65 -1.57
N ALA A 69 9.41 11.60 -1.08
CA ALA A 69 9.46 12.97 -1.55
C ALA A 69 10.79 13.60 -1.15
N VAL A 70 11.36 14.40 -2.04
CA VAL A 70 12.62 15.12 -1.77
C VAL A 70 12.47 16.62 -1.98
N SER A 71 11.26 17.08 -2.27
CA SER A 71 10.95 18.49 -2.44
C SER A 71 11.17 19.26 -1.13
N GLU A 72 11.53 20.52 -1.24
CA GLU A 72 11.61 21.41 -0.09
C GLU A 72 10.23 21.86 0.38
N ASP A 73 9.20 21.64 -0.43
CA ASP A 73 7.84 21.95 -0.04
C ASP A 73 7.36 20.97 1.04
N PRO A 74 6.48 21.42 1.97
CA PRO A 74 5.94 20.52 3.00
C PRO A 74 5.21 19.34 2.40
N PHE A 75 5.44 18.15 2.96
CA PHE A 75 4.74 16.94 2.58
C PHE A 75 3.32 16.97 3.16
N GLU A 76 2.31 16.86 2.30
CA GLU A 76 0.91 16.98 2.74
C GLU A 76 0.26 15.66 3.13
N GLY A 77 0.96 14.55 2.94
CA GLY A 77 0.41 13.23 3.27
C GLY A 77 -0.39 12.61 2.13
N ILE A 78 -0.94 11.44 2.40
CA ILE A 78 -1.73 10.66 1.44
C ILE A 78 -3.19 10.79 1.83
N ARG A 79 -4.00 11.41 0.98
CA ARG A 79 -5.41 11.64 1.28
C ARG A 79 -6.21 11.87 0.02
N GLY A 80 -7.52 11.77 0.13
CA GLY A 80 -8.43 12.01 -0.99
C GLY A 80 -8.65 10.80 -1.87
N PHE A 81 -8.10 9.63 -1.49
CA PHE A 81 -8.33 8.38 -2.21
C PHE A 81 -8.03 7.21 -1.27
N ALA A 82 -8.28 6.01 -1.74
CA ALA A 82 -7.90 4.79 -1.04
C ALA A 82 -7.49 3.75 -2.06
N LEU A 83 -6.58 2.88 -1.65
CA LEU A 83 -6.24 1.70 -2.44
C LEU A 83 -7.19 0.58 -2.03
N SER A 84 -7.70 -0.15 -3.00
CA SER A 84 -8.66 -1.22 -2.76
C SER A 84 -8.06 -2.57 -3.09
N MET A 85 -8.05 -3.48 -2.11
CA MET A 85 -7.64 -4.86 -2.30
C MET A 85 -8.88 -5.73 -2.29
N ASN A 86 -9.01 -6.56 -3.31
CA ASN A 86 -10.16 -7.44 -3.46
C ASN A 86 -9.73 -8.89 -3.26
N TYR A 87 -10.41 -9.58 -2.36
CA TYR A 87 -10.11 -10.96 -2.00
C TYR A 87 -11.26 -11.87 -2.32
N GLU A 88 -10.96 -13.15 -2.53
CA GLU A 88 -11.95 -14.18 -2.74
C GLU A 88 -12.31 -14.90 -1.44
N SER A 89 -11.45 -14.76 -0.43
CA SER A 89 -11.59 -15.43 0.87
C SER A 89 -11.76 -14.42 1.98
N VAL A 90 -12.82 -14.58 2.78
CA VAL A 90 -13.02 -13.76 3.97
C VAL A 90 -11.89 -13.97 4.98
N GLU A 91 -11.39 -15.21 5.10
CA GLU A 91 -10.32 -15.52 6.04
C GLU A 91 -9.04 -14.79 5.68
N GLU A 92 -8.66 -14.78 4.41
CA GLU A 92 -7.47 -14.07 3.97
C GLU A 92 -7.64 -12.56 4.13
N ALA A 93 -8.81 -12.04 3.78
CA ALA A 93 -9.09 -10.62 3.94
C ALA A 93 -9.00 -10.20 5.41
N GLN A 94 -9.48 -11.06 6.33
CA GLN A 94 -9.40 -10.78 7.76
C GLN A 94 -7.95 -10.74 8.24
N ARG A 95 -7.13 -11.68 7.77
CA ARG A 95 -5.70 -11.68 8.12
C ARG A 95 -5.03 -10.38 7.65
N VAL A 96 -5.24 -10.03 6.38
CA VAL A 96 -4.67 -8.82 5.81
C VAL A 96 -5.16 -7.58 6.55
N PHE A 97 -6.46 -7.51 6.83
CA PHE A 97 -7.05 -6.36 7.52
C PHE A 97 -6.42 -6.17 8.91
N THR A 98 -6.25 -7.26 9.63
CA THR A 98 -5.66 -7.21 10.97
C THR A 98 -4.20 -6.76 10.92
N GLU A 99 -3.40 -7.36 10.04
CA GLU A 99 -1.97 -7.04 9.94
C GLU A 99 -1.75 -5.63 9.38
N LEU A 100 -2.51 -5.26 8.36
CA LEU A 100 -2.40 -3.95 7.73
C LEU A 100 -2.82 -2.82 8.68
N GLY A 101 -3.80 -3.09 9.52
CA GLY A 101 -4.31 -2.11 10.46
C GLY A 101 -3.49 -1.96 11.73
N ASP A 102 -2.49 -2.84 11.94
CA ASP A 102 -1.65 -2.78 13.12
C ASP A 102 -0.86 -1.48 13.17
N GLY A 103 -1.03 -0.71 14.25
CA GLY A 103 -0.41 0.61 14.38
C GLY A 103 -1.10 1.71 13.60
N GLY A 104 -2.15 1.39 12.86
CA GLY A 104 -2.93 2.35 12.09
C GLY A 104 -4.27 2.67 12.75
N THR A 105 -5.21 3.11 11.94
CA THR A 105 -6.56 3.49 12.39
C THR A 105 -7.61 2.76 11.57
N VAL A 106 -8.46 1.99 12.23
CA VAL A 106 -9.59 1.34 11.57
C VAL A 106 -10.74 2.33 11.50
N GLN A 107 -11.17 2.65 10.29
CA GLN A 107 -12.29 3.57 10.05
C GLN A 107 -13.62 2.83 10.00
N MET A 108 -13.62 1.64 9.40
CA MET A 108 -14.77 0.76 9.32
C MET A 108 -14.27 -0.68 9.48
N PRO A 109 -14.70 -1.39 10.54
CA PRO A 109 -14.26 -2.77 10.73
C PRO A 109 -14.67 -3.67 9.56
N LEU A 110 -13.87 -4.71 9.32
CA LEU A 110 -14.19 -5.67 8.27
C LEU A 110 -15.45 -6.46 8.67
N GLN A 111 -16.51 -6.32 7.91
CA GLN A 111 -17.80 -6.93 8.22
C GLN A 111 -18.62 -7.08 6.96
N LYS A 112 -19.64 -7.94 7.02
CA LYS A 112 -20.56 -8.12 5.92
C LYS A 112 -21.36 -6.84 5.68
N THR A 113 -21.57 -6.50 4.40
CA THR A 113 -22.40 -5.38 3.98
C THR A 113 -23.41 -5.88 2.96
N PHE A 114 -24.29 -4.99 2.50
CA PHE A 114 -25.29 -5.41 1.49
C PHE A 114 -24.69 -5.60 0.09
N TRP A 115 -23.47 -5.09 -0.15
CA TRP A 115 -22.81 -5.20 -1.46
C TRP A 115 -21.61 -6.14 -1.47
N ALA A 116 -21.16 -6.60 -0.32
CA ALA A 116 -19.94 -7.41 -0.21
C ALA A 116 -20.08 -8.47 0.86
N ALA A 117 -19.40 -9.60 0.66
CA ALA A 117 -19.32 -10.64 1.68
C ALA A 117 -18.56 -10.12 2.91
N ALA A 118 -17.58 -9.24 2.70
CA ALA A 118 -16.91 -8.50 3.77
C ALA A 118 -16.34 -7.21 3.18
N PHE A 119 -16.34 -6.16 3.96
CA PHE A 119 -15.79 -4.87 3.58
C PHE A 119 -15.31 -4.13 4.81
N GLY A 120 -14.15 -3.49 4.71
CA GLY A 120 -13.62 -2.65 5.77
C GLY A 120 -12.73 -1.57 5.21
N MET A 121 -12.48 -0.56 6.03
CA MET A 121 -11.62 0.58 5.68
C MET A 121 -10.67 0.88 6.83
N LEU A 122 -9.43 1.19 6.49
CA LEU A 122 -8.43 1.59 7.47
C LEU A 122 -7.41 2.54 6.85
N VAL A 123 -6.69 3.22 7.71
CA VAL A 123 -5.48 3.96 7.33
C VAL A 123 -4.34 3.26 8.05
N ASP A 124 -3.34 2.81 7.32
CA ASP A 124 -2.24 2.07 7.94
C ASP A 124 -1.30 3.02 8.72
N LYS A 125 -0.32 2.44 9.41
CA LYS A 125 0.60 3.23 10.25
C LYS A 125 1.49 4.18 9.46
N PHE A 126 1.55 4.04 8.14
CA PHE A 126 2.30 4.93 7.26
C PHE A 126 1.42 6.01 6.62
N GLY A 127 0.12 5.99 6.90
CA GLY A 127 -0.81 7.00 6.41
C GLY A 127 -1.53 6.64 5.12
N THR A 128 -1.34 5.44 4.60
CA THR A 128 -2.01 5.02 3.37
C THR A 128 -3.41 4.50 3.68
N PRO A 129 -4.44 5.05 3.01
CA PRO A 129 -5.82 4.58 3.20
C PRO A 129 -6.09 3.35 2.34
N TRP A 130 -6.74 2.36 2.93
CA TRP A 130 -7.05 1.08 2.30
C TRP A 130 -8.52 0.73 2.43
N MET A 131 -9.05 0.11 1.39
CA MET A 131 -10.32 -0.59 1.42
C MET A 131 -10.02 -2.06 1.21
N ILE A 132 -10.57 -2.92 2.06
CA ILE A 132 -10.43 -4.36 1.94
C ILE A 132 -11.81 -4.91 1.64
N ASN A 133 -11.93 -5.62 0.53
CA ASN A 133 -13.23 -6.07 0.01
C ASN A 133 -13.20 -7.55 -0.34
N VAL A 134 -14.27 -8.25 0.00
CA VAL A 134 -14.52 -9.61 -0.48
C VAL A 134 -15.85 -9.56 -1.23
N ASN A 135 -15.82 -9.93 -2.49
CA ASN A 135 -17.00 -9.84 -3.35
C ASN A 135 -18.13 -10.76 -2.86
N GLU A 136 -19.36 -10.31 -3.03
CA GLU A 136 -20.54 -11.11 -2.70
C GLU A 136 -20.54 -12.44 -3.46
N SER A 137 -20.06 -12.40 -4.71
CA SER A 137 -19.97 -13.59 -5.56
C SER A 137 -18.95 -14.60 -5.04
N ALA A 138 -18.04 -14.20 -4.13
CA ALA A 138 -17.10 -15.10 -3.48
C ALA A 138 -17.70 -15.85 -2.31
N ALA A 139 -18.93 -15.52 -1.92
CA ALA A 139 -19.63 -16.25 -0.86
C ALA A 139 -19.85 -17.70 -1.31
N PRO A 140 -19.87 -18.66 -0.36
CA PRO A 140 -20.06 -20.04 -0.72
C PRO A 140 -21.31 -20.27 -1.54
N ALA A 141 -21.20 -21.11 -2.56
CA ALA A 141 -22.33 -21.47 -3.41
C ALA A 141 -23.41 -22.14 -2.55
N GLY A 142 -24.65 -21.83 -2.84
CA GLY A 142 -25.78 -22.42 -2.12
C GLY A 142 -26.14 -21.70 -0.84
N THR A 143 -25.46 -20.62 -0.57
CA THR A 143 -25.82 -19.77 0.56
C THR A 143 -26.90 -18.79 0.16
#